data_bf999e01152f602db1a2bc021a003f4f
#
_entry.id   bf999e01152f602db1a2bc021a003f4f
#
_cell.length_a   1.000
_cell.length_b   1.000
_cell.length_c   1.000
_cell.angle_alpha   90.00
_cell.angle_beta   90.00
_cell.angle_gamma   90.00
#
_symmetry.space_group_name_H-M   'P 1'
#
loop_
_entity.id
_entity.type
_entity.pdbx_description
1 polymer ?
#
loop_
_entity_poly.entity_id
_entity_poly.type
_entity_poly.pdbx_seq_one_letter_code
_entity_poly.pdbx_strand_id
1 'polypeptide(L)'
;NLRYNAKDAEKSIYPVHAALGLTVSDTLLLGCLPILVEGPSDQIYLNLIKRYLVGTGDLKNSKEIVFIPAGGVKGMGPLTKLISSRDDSLPYVLLDSDKAGKEYQKQLKTGRYRDAKDKVLEVAQFLSEGEFEIEDLIPSSSIIPIIDRQYRCDQYFEDFYQKGLPIVNQIEDWAKKYNVTLND
;
A
#
# COMPACT_ATOMS: atom_id res chain seq x y z
N ASN A 1 -45.55 -14.90 1.25
CA ASN A 1 -44.64 -14.09 0.44
C ASN A 1 -43.76 -13.21 1.35
N LEU A 2 -42.67 -13.76 1.87
CA LEU A 2 -41.63 -12.98 2.55
C LEU A 2 -40.87 -12.19 1.48
N ARG A 3 -41.13 -10.89 1.40
CA ARG A 3 -40.29 -9.97 0.61
C ARG A 3 -38.97 -9.81 1.37
N TYR A 4 -37.95 -10.42 0.83
CA TYR A 4 -36.58 -10.26 1.31
C TYR A 4 -36.12 -8.81 1.04
N ASN A 5 -35.96 -8.04 2.08
CA ASN A 5 -35.50 -6.65 1.96
C ASN A 5 -33.98 -6.62 2.30
N ALA A 6 -33.15 -6.18 1.37
CA ALA A 6 -31.68 -6.15 1.55
C ALA A 6 -31.23 -5.41 2.83
N LYS A 7 -32.01 -4.40 3.25
CA LYS A 7 -31.78 -3.68 4.53
C LYS A 7 -32.05 -4.54 5.79
N ASP A 8 -32.89 -5.58 5.67
CA ASP A 8 -33.17 -6.49 6.80
C ASP A 8 -32.15 -7.63 6.88
N ALA A 9 -31.48 -7.96 5.75
CA ALA A 9 -30.35 -8.90 5.73
C ALA A 9 -29.12 -8.33 6.44
N GLU A 10 -28.79 -7.06 6.23
CA GLU A 10 -27.71 -6.38 6.98
C GLU A 10 -27.99 -6.39 8.49
N LYS A 11 -29.24 -6.17 8.90
CA LYS A 11 -29.66 -6.21 10.32
C LYS A 11 -29.61 -7.60 10.93
N SER A 12 -29.78 -8.66 10.13
CA SER A 12 -29.81 -10.05 10.63
C SER A 12 -28.42 -10.67 10.78
N ILE A 13 -27.43 -10.17 10.03
CA ILE A 13 -26.03 -10.65 10.13
C ILE A 13 -25.33 -10.07 11.35
N TYR A 14 -25.59 -8.81 11.69
CA TYR A 14 -25.00 -8.12 12.85
C TYR A 14 -25.22 -8.85 14.20
N PRO A 15 -26.42 -9.30 14.54
CA PRO A 15 -26.65 -10.07 15.78
C PRO A 15 -25.92 -11.41 15.81
N VAL A 16 -25.78 -12.08 14.66
CA VAL A 16 -25.04 -13.35 14.56
C VAL A 16 -23.55 -13.11 14.76
N HIS A 17 -22.97 -12.09 14.14
CA HIS A 17 -21.57 -11.70 14.33
C HIS A 17 -21.32 -11.26 15.78
N ALA A 18 -22.25 -10.51 16.38
CA ALA A 18 -22.16 -10.10 17.78
C ALA A 18 -22.25 -11.30 18.75
N ALA A 19 -23.11 -12.26 18.46
CA ALA A 19 -23.25 -13.49 19.26
C ALA A 19 -22.02 -14.40 19.17
N LEU A 20 -21.40 -14.45 17.99
CA LEU A 20 -20.11 -15.14 17.77
C LEU A 20 -18.94 -14.31 18.29
N GLY A 21 -19.20 -13.04 18.69
CA GLY A 21 -18.20 -12.12 19.13
C GLY A 21 -17.23 -11.73 17.99
N LEU A 22 -17.62 -11.86 16.73
CA LEU A 22 -16.84 -11.45 15.56
C LEU A 22 -17.13 -10.00 15.19
N THR A 23 -16.10 -9.23 14.91
CA THR A 23 -16.25 -7.92 14.27
C THR A 23 -16.30 -8.08 12.74
N VAL A 24 -16.79 -7.06 12.03
CA VAL A 24 -16.75 -7.04 10.55
C VAL A 24 -15.31 -7.19 10.05
N SER A 25 -14.36 -6.57 10.74
CA SER A 25 -12.95 -6.68 10.43
C SER A 25 -12.42 -8.11 10.56
N ASP A 26 -12.82 -8.84 11.61
CA ASP A 26 -12.43 -10.23 11.82
C ASP A 26 -12.95 -11.13 10.69
N THR A 27 -14.18 -10.89 10.25
CA THR A 27 -14.80 -11.68 9.19
C THR A 27 -14.16 -11.40 7.82
N LEU A 28 -13.85 -10.14 7.52
CA LEU A 28 -13.25 -9.74 6.25
C LEU A 28 -11.79 -10.15 6.13
N LEU A 29 -11.06 -10.17 7.25
CA LEU A 29 -9.62 -10.46 7.28
C LEU A 29 -9.29 -11.87 7.78
N LEU A 30 -10.31 -12.69 8.04
CA LEU A 30 -10.10 -14.06 8.51
C LEU A 30 -9.28 -14.86 7.48
N GLY A 31 -8.12 -15.31 7.90
CA GLY A 31 -7.19 -16.04 7.03
C GLY A 31 -6.33 -15.18 6.10
N CYS A 32 -6.50 -13.85 6.12
CA CYS A 32 -5.67 -12.92 5.35
C CYS A 32 -4.47 -12.42 6.16
N LEU A 33 -3.47 -11.91 5.44
CA LEU A 33 -2.34 -11.15 5.98
C LEU A 33 -2.55 -9.67 5.66
N PRO A 34 -3.05 -8.85 6.61
CA PRO A 34 -3.27 -7.43 6.37
C PRO A 34 -1.96 -6.65 6.40
N ILE A 35 -1.75 -5.81 5.39
CA ILE A 35 -0.64 -4.86 5.28
C ILE A 35 -1.25 -3.47 5.11
N LEU A 36 -1.00 -2.58 6.07
CA LEU A 36 -1.40 -1.18 5.97
C LEU A 36 -0.43 -0.43 5.07
N VAL A 37 -0.97 0.38 4.18
CA VAL A 37 -0.22 1.25 3.26
C VAL A 37 -0.75 2.68 3.38
N GLU A 38 -0.01 3.67 2.90
CA GLU A 38 -0.36 5.08 3.10
C GLU A 38 -1.60 5.48 2.31
N GLY A 39 -1.60 5.18 1.01
CA GLY A 39 -2.62 5.66 0.09
C GLY A 39 -3.25 4.58 -0.80
N PRO A 40 -4.28 4.97 -1.55
CA PRO A 40 -4.91 4.11 -2.54
C PRO A 40 -3.98 3.75 -3.72
N SER A 41 -3.06 4.65 -4.11
CA SER A 41 -2.02 4.41 -5.12
C SER A 41 -1.16 3.21 -4.75
N ASP A 42 -0.65 3.18 -3.52
CA ASP A 42 0.19 2.10 -3.00
C ASP A 42 -0.54 0.76 -3.08
N GLN A 43 -1.83 0.75 -2.70
CA GLN A 43 -2.67 -0.44 -2.81
C GLN A 43 -2.74 -0.95 -4.25
N ILE A 44 -2.90 -0.05 -5.23
CA ILE A 44 -2.98 -0.40 -6.65
C ILE A 44 -1.66 -0.99 -7.12
N TYR A 45 -0.53 -0.32 -6.88
CA TYR A 45 0.79 -0.76 -7.30
C TYR A 45 1.17 -2.10 -6.66
N LEU A 46 0.99 -2.24 -5.36
CA LEU A 46 1.31 -3.48 -4.63
C LEU A 46 0.41 -4.64 -5.06
N ASN A 47 -0.86 -4.39 -5.37
CA ASN A 47 -1.72 -5.43 -5.95
C ASN A 47 -1.26 -5.88 -7.35
N LEU A 48 -0.76 -4.96 -8.17
CA LEU A 48 -0.17 -5.31 -9.47
C LEU A 48 1.08 -6.18 -9.30
N ILE A 49 2.00 -5.77 -8.43
CA ILE A 49 3.22 -6.54 -8.09
C ILE A 49 2.84 -7.93 -7.57
N LYS A 50 1.90 -7.99 -6.61
CA LYS A 50 1.40 -9.27 -6.07
C LYS A 50 0.86 -10.18 -7.17
N ARG A 51 0.01 -9.65 -8.06
CA ARG A 51 -0.57 -10.43 -9.17
C ARG A 51 0.49 -10.95 -10.13
N TYR A 52 1.50 -10.15 -10.42
CA TYR A 52 2.64 -10.55 -11.23
C TYR A 52 3.40 -11.72 -10.58
N LEU A 53 3.80 -11.58 -9.31
CA LEU A 53 4.55 -12.60 -8.56
C LEU A 53 3.76 -13.90 -8.35
N VAL A 54 2.45 -13.82 -8.18
CA VAL A 54 1.58 -15.01 -8.15
C VAL A 54 1.52 -15.68 -9.52
N GLY A 55 1.40 -14.88 -10.59
CA GLY A 55 1.35 -15.37 -11.97
C GLY A 55 2.64 -16.06 -12.43
N THR A 56 3.79 -15.58 -11.99
CA THR A 56 5.11 -16.21 -12.25
C THR A 56 5.43 -17.38 -11.32
N GLY A 57 4.65 -17.56 -10.25
CA GLY A 57 4.88 -18.59 -9.23
C GLY A 57 5.95 -18.25 -8.20
N ASP A 58 6.44 -17.00 -8.21
CA ASP A 58 7.46 -16.50 -7.26
C ASP A 58 6.86 -16.23 -5.88
N LEU A 59 5.57 -15.94 -5.81
CA LEU A 59 4.83 -15.74 -4.57
C LEU A 59 3.88 -16.92 -4.32
N LYS A 60 4.19 -17.72 -3.29
CA LYS A 60 3.36 -18.84 -2.82
C LYS A 60 3.05 -18.63 -1.35
N ASN A 61 1.94 -17.99 -1.06
CA ASN A 61 1.52 -17.73 0.31
C ASN A 61 0.42 -18.69 0.77
N SER A 62 0.50 -19.08 2.04
CA SER A 62 -0.57 -19.84 2.71
C SER A 62 -1.76 -18.95 3.08
N LYS A 63 -1.56 -17.64 3.13
CA LYS A 63 -2.58 -16.63 3.44
C LYS A 63 -2.67 -15.60 2.33
N GLU A 64 -3.89 -15.14 2.04
CA GLU A 64 -4.12 -14.04 1.11
C GLU A 64 -3.54 -12.73 1.69
N ILE A 65 -2.68 -12.05 0.92
CA ILE A 65 -2.17 -10.73 1.29
C ILE A 65 -3.18 -9.67 0.87
N VAL A 66 -3.57 -8.82 1.81
CA VAL A 66 -4.52 -7.71 1.58
C VAL A 66 -3.86 -6.40 1.94
N PHE A 67 -3.73 -5.50 0.97
CA PHE A 67 -3.25 -4.14 1.19
C PHE A 67 -4.40 -3.22 1.54
N ILE A 68 -4.29 -2.49 2.65
CA ILE A 68 -5.36 -1.64 3.22
C ILE A 68 -4.85 -0.21 3.28
N PRO A 69 -5.38 0.71 2.44
CA PRO A 69 -4.96 2.11 2.44
C PRO A 69 -5.49 2.82 3.68
N ALA A 70 -4.62 3.53 4.37
CA ALA A 70 -4.93 4.22 5.61
C ALA A 70 -5.44 5.66 5.43
N GLY A 71 -5.36 6.21 4.22
CA GLY A 71 -5.67 7.62 3.95
C GLY A 71 -4.59 8.55 4.50
N GLY A 72 -3.34 8.16 4.35
CA GLY A 72 -2.14 8.83 4.82
C GLY A 72 -1.68 8.35 6.20
N VAL A 73 -0.50 8.77 6.59
CA VAL A 73 0.20 8.38 7.83
C VAL A 73 -0.69 8.51 9.08
N LYS A 74 -1.53 9.56 9.16
CA LYS A 74 -2.41 9.82 10.31
C LYS A 74 -3.53 8.77 10.46
N GLY A 75 -3.96 8.14 9.38
CA GLY A 75 -5.01 7.11 9.40
C GLY A 75 -4.53 5.76 9.90
N MET A 76 -3.23 5.49 9.87
CA MET A 76 -2.67 4.19 10.24
C MET A 76 -2.91 3.79 11.69
N GLY A 77 -2.80 4.74 12.63
CA GLY A 77 -3.02 4.48 14.06
C GLY A 77 -4.43 3.97 14.38
N PRO A 78 -5.49 4.64 13.95
CA PRO A 78 -6.88 4.16 14.07
C PRO A 78 -7.11 2.80 13.42
N LEU A 79 -6.62 2.59 12.18
CA LEU A 79 -6.76 1.31 11.47
C LEU A 79 -6.01 0.17 12.16
N THR A 80 -4.80 0.42 12.63
CA THR A 80 -4.07 -0.58 13.43
C THR A 80 -4.87 -1.02 14.65
N LYS A 81 -5.53 -0.07 15.35
CA LYS A 81 -6.39 -0.40 16.50
C LYS A 81 -7.58 -1.26 16.11
N LEU A 82 -8.21 -0.94 14.99
CA LEU A 82 -9.38 -1.66 14.50
C LEU A 82 -9.03 -3.10 14.11
N ILE A 83 -7.90 -3.29 13.42
CA ILE A 83 -7.46 -4.61 12.92
C ILE A 83 -6.92 -5.49 14.05
N SER A 84 -6.19 -4.91 15.01
CA SER A 84 -5.57 -5.66 16.13
C SER A 84 -6.47 -5.85 17.35
N SER A 85 -7.78 -5.57 17.23
CA SER A 85 -8.70 -5.54 18.38
C SER A 85 -8.93 -6.88 19.08
N ARG A 86 -8.51 -8.01 18.52
CA ARG A 86 -8.75 -9.34 19.08
C ARG A 86 -7.58 -10.26 19.26
N ASP A 87 -6.58 -10.24 18.37
CA ASP A 87 -5.54 -11.26 18.38
C ASP A 87 -4.22 -10.79 18.98
N ASP A 88 -4.15 -9.59 19.56
CA ASP A 88 -2.90 -8.88 19.91
C ASP A 88 -1.86 -8.86 18.77
N SER A 89 -2.24 -9.36 17.61
CA SER A 89 -1.40 -9.46 16.43
C SER A 89 -1.51 -8.18 15.62
N LEU A 90 -0.47 -7.37 15.68
CA LEU A 90 -0.38 -6.14 14.90
C LEU A 90 -0.28 -6.47 13.41
N PRO A 91 -0.99 -5.75 12.52
CA PRO A 91 -0.82 -5.86 11.06
C PRO A 91 0.58 -5.41 10.65
N TYR A 92 1.04 -5.83 9.49
CA TYR A 92 2.21 -5.20 8.87
C TYR A 92 1.88 -3.77 8.44
N VAL A 93 2.88 -2.91 8.43
CA VAL A 93 2.81 -1.53 7.94
C VAL A 93 3.93 -1.34 6.93
N LEU A 94 3.63 -0.83 5.77
CA LEU A 94 4.60 -0.44 4.75
C LEU A 94 4.47 1.07 4.53
N LEU A 95 5.58 1.77 4.67
CA LEU A 95 5.68 3.23 4.60
C LEU A 95 6.63 3.62 3.47
N ASP A 96 6.38 4.76 2.88
CA ASP A 96 7.35 5.42 2.02
C ASP A 96 8.60 5.83 2.82
N SER A 97 9.72 5.97 2.14
CA SER A 97 10.98 6.33 2.77
C SER A 97 11.25 7.83 2.74
N ASP A 98 10.18 8.63 2.60
CA ASP A 98 10.23 10.07 2.71
C ASP A 98 10.40 10.51 4.18
N LYS A 99 10.51 11.82 4.40
CA LYS A 99 10.69 12.38 5.75
C LYS A 99 9.51 12.05 6.68
N ALA A 100 8.27 12.10 6.17
CA ALA A 100 7.08 11.85 6.98
C ALA A 100 6.97 10.36 7.34
N GLY A 101 7.21 9.46 6.41
CA GLY A 101 7.24 8.01 6.62
C GLY A 101 8.31 7.60 7.63
N LYS A 102 9.52 8.14 7.53
CA LYS A 102 10.62 7.90 8.48
C LYS A 102 10.30 8.37 9.91
N GLU A 103 9.73 9.58 10.05
CA GLU A 103 9.30 10.07 11.36
C GLU A 103 8.21 9.18 11.98
N TYR A 104 7.25 8.77 11.16
CA TYR A 104 6.16 7.91 11.63
C TYR A 104 6.62 6.49 11.92
N GLN A 105 7.53 5.93 11.14
CA GLN A 105 8.18 4.65 11.42
C GLN A 105 8.81 4.65 12.82
N LYS A 106 9.55 5.72 13.14
CA LYS A 106 10.17 5.89 14.47
C LYS A 106 9.11 5.93 15.58
N GLN A 107 8.00 6.66 15.36
CA GLN A 107 6.90 6.70 16.33
C GLN A 107 6.27 5.32 16.55
N LEU A 108 6.01 4.58 15.46
CA LEU A 108 5.47 3.23 15.55
C LEU A 108 6.42 2.29 16.30
N LYS A 109 7.70 2.26 15.91
CA LYS A 109 8.73 1.36 16.48
C LYS A 109 9.08 1.68 17.95
N THR A 110 8.87 2.91 18.42
CA THR A 110 9.04 3.30 19.82
C THR A 110 7.75 3.18 20.64
N GLY A 111 6.60 3.17 19.96
CA GLY A 111 5.27 3.08 20.55
C GLY A 111 4.64 1.69 20.43
N ARG A 112 3.57 1.60 19.65
CA ARG A 112 2.74 0.40 19.55
C ARG A 112 3.47 -0.84 19.02
N TYR A 113 4.43 -0.66 18.12
CA TYR A 113 5.22 -1.73 17.51
C TYR A 113 6.56 -1.96 18.21
N ARG A 114 6.71 -1.51 19.46
CA ARG A 114 7.99 -1.66 20.20
C ARG A 114 8.48 -3.10 20.25
N ASP A 115 7.56 -4.04 20.42
CA ASP A 115 7.83 -5.47 20.56
C ASP A 115 7.59 -6.25 19.24
N ALA A 116 7.29 -5.54 18.13
CA ALA A 116 7.02 -6.09 16.80
C ALA A 116 7.59 -5.16 15.70
N LYS A 117 8.82 -4.68 15.89
CA LYS A 117 9.46 -3.70 14.99
C LYS A 117 9.67 -4.22 13.58
N ASP A 118 9.78 -5.53 13.42
CA ASP A 118 9.88 -6.26 12.17
C ASP A 118 8.63 -6.15 11.29
N LYS A 119 7.50 -5.78 11.88
CA LYS A 119 6.25 -5.55 11.14
C LYS A 119 6.11 -4.13 10.58
N VAL A 120 7.04 -3.23 10.87
CA VAL A 120 7.06 -1.86 10.34
C VAL A 120 8.18 -1.76 9.30
N LEU A 121 7.78 -1.80 8.04
CA LEU A 121 8.64 -1.82 6.87
C LEU A 121 8.65 -0.44 6.21
N GLU A 122 9.70 -0.14 5.46
CA GLU A 122 9.80 1.02 4.58
C GLU A 122 10.38 0.61 3.22
N VAL A 123 10.04 1.36 2.18
CA VAL A 123 10.39 1.03 0.78
C VAL A 123 11.90 0.94 0.58
N ALA A 124 12.68 1.83 1.19
CA ALA A 124 14.14 1.83 1.07
C ALA A 124 14.80 0.52 1.53
N GLN A 125 14.15 -0.27 2.42
CA GLN A 125 14.68 -1.58 2.84
C GLN A 125 14.79 -2.58 1.68
N PHE A 126 14.04 -2.37 0.61
CA PHE A 126 14.00 -3.26 -0.56
C PHE A 126 14.83 -2.74 -1.74
N LEU A 127 15.33 -1.50 -1.67
CA LEU A 127 16.07 -0.86 -2.75
C LEU A 127 17.50 -0.47 -2.33
N SER A 128 17.64 0.69 -1.71
CA SER A 128 18.92 1.23 -1.23
C SER A 128 18.64 2.36 -0.24
N GLU A 129 19.69 2.98 0.30
CA GLU A 129 19.52 4.20 1.10
C GLU A 129 19.02 5.35 0.23
N GLY A 130 17.91 5.98 0.62
CA GLY A 130 17.30 7.09 -0.13
C GLY A 130 15.89 7.43 0.37
N GLU A 131 15.27 8.36 -0.32
CA GLU A 131 13.87 8.74 -0.19
C GLU A 131 13.10 8.11 -1.37
N PHE A 132 12.59 6.90 -1.17
CA PHE A 132 11.89 6.12 -2.18
C PHE A 132 10.42 5.95 -1.82
N GLU A 133 9.59 5.88 -2.84
CA GLU A 133 8.15 5.63 -2.78
C GLU A 133 7.83 4.24 -3.35
N ILE A 134 6.59 3.80 -3.20
CA ILE A 134 6.13 2.47 -3.69
C ILE A 134 6.37 2.31 -5.20
N GLU A 135 6.27 3.38 -5.97
CA GLU A 135 6.52 3.42 -7.42
C GLU A 135 7.93 2.95 -7.77
N ASP A 136 8.91 3.23 -6.92
CA ASP A 136 10.30 2.83 -7.13
C ASP A 136 10.54 1.31 -7.02
N LEU A 137 9.57 0.56 -6.47
CA LEU A 137 9.59 -0.91 -6.49
C LEU A 137 9.29 -1.49 -7.88
N ILE A 138 8.72 -0.70 -8.79
CA ILE A 138 8.42 -1.12 -10.14
C ILE A 138 9.66 -0.92 -11.00
N PRO A 139 10.11 -1.93 -11.78
CA PRO A 139 11.25 -1.76 -12.65
C PRO A 139 11.09 -0.57 -13.59
N SER A 140 12.07 0.33 -13.63
CA SER A 140 12.06 1.52 -14.49
C SER A 140 11.83 1.17 -15.96
N SER A 141 12.33 0.01 -16.41
CA SER A 141 12.09 -0.52 -17.75
C SER A 141 10.59 -0.75 -18.07
N SER A 142 9.74 -0.84 -17.07
CA SER A 142 8.28 -0.95 -17.24
C SER A 142 7.60 0.41 -17.23
N ILE A 143 8.11 1.37 -16.46
CA ILE A 143 7.52 2.71 -16.31
C ILE A 143 7.91 3.64 -17.46
N ILE A 144 9.20 3.71 -17.80
CA ILE A 144 9.74 4.63 -18.81
C ILE A 144 8.98 4.57 -20.13
N PRO A 145 8.75 3.38 -20.75
CA PRO A 145 8.03 3.31 -22.01
C PRO A 145 6.56 3.76 -21.91
N ILE A 146 5.97 3.68 -20.72
CA ILE A 146 4.60 4.16 -20.50
C ILE A 146 4.58 5.68 -20.50
N ILE A 147 5.50 6.32 -19.77
CA ILE A 147 5.66 7.77 -19.70
C ILE A 147 5.90 8.35 -21.10
N ASP A 148 6.88 7.82 -21.83
CA ASP A 148 7.24 8.30 -23.16
C ASP A 148 6.10 8.15 -24.18
N ARG A 149 5.28 7.10 -24.05
CA ARG A 149 4.12 6.90 -24.90
C ARG A 149 2.95 7.79 -24.53
N GLN A 150 2.74 8.04 -23.24
CA GLN A 150 1.60 8.83 -22.74
C GLN A 150 1.84 10.32 -22.95
N TYR A 151 3.02 10.79 -22.64
CA TYR A 151 3.40 12.19 -22.73
C TYR A 151 4.34 12.41 -23.93
N ARG A 152 3.75 12.48 -25.12
CA ARG A 152 4.53 12.70 -26.35
C ARG A 152 5.25 14.04 -26.31
N CYS A 153 6.53 14.00 -26.04
CA CYS A 153 7.45 15.13 -25.99
C CYS A 153 8.64 14.87 -26.91
N ASP A 154 9.23 15.92 -27.46
CA ASP A 154 10.42 15.82 -28.33
C ASP A 154 11.65 15.28 -27.57
N GLN A 155 11.61 15.38 -26.24
CA GLN A 155 12.63 14.84 -25.35
C GLN A 155 12.02 13.71 -24.53
N TYR A 156 12.43 12.48 -24.80
CA TYR A 156 11.95 11.30 -24.08
C TYR A 156 12.37 11.32 -22.60
N PHE A 157 11.53 10.80 -21.73
CA PHE A 157 11.87 10.63 -20.32
C PHE A 157 13.02 9.63 -20.15
N GLU A 158 13.14 8.64 -21.05
CA GLU A 158 14.26 7.70 -21.07
C GLU A 158 15.61 8.39 -21.07
N ASP A 159 15.77 9.48 -21.87
CA ASP A 159 17.03 10.24 -21.96
C ASP A 159 17.31 11.10 -20.71
N PHE A 160 16.30 11.36 -19.90
CA PHE A 160 16.39 12.15 -18.66
C PHE A 160 16.64 11.27 -17.43
N TYR A 161 16.16 10.02 -17.48
CA TYR A 161 16.14 9.11 -16.32
C TYR A 161 17.56 8.75 -15.84
N GLN A 162 17.74 8.78 -14.52
CA GLN A 162 18.97 8.38 -13.84
C GLN A 162 18.67 7.23 -12.89
N LYS A 163 19.32 6.10 -13.11
CA LYS A 163 19.15 4.91 -12.29
C LYS A 163 19.58 5.17 -10.83
N GLY A 164 18.75 4.73 -9.89
CA GLY A 164 19.07 4.82 -8.46
C GLY A 164 18.58 6.10 -7.79
N LEU A 165 17.90 6.98 -8.53
CA LEU A 165 17.17 8.13 -7.97
C LEU A 165 15.66 7.87 -8.02
N PRO A 166 14.86 8.48 -7.10
CA PRO A 166 13.41 8.34 -7.06
C PRO A 166 12.76 8.69 -8.39
N ILE A 167 11.94 7.78 -8.93
CA ILE A 167 11.42 7.91 -10.29
C ILE A 167 10.35 9.00 -10.40
N VAL A 168 9.52 9.16 -9.37
CA VAL A 168 8.44 10.18 -9.35
C VAL A 168 9.04 11.58 -9.44
N ASN A 169 10.03 11.88 -8.61
CA ASN A 169 10.72 13.17 -8.64
C ASN A 169 11.35 13.47 -10.00
N GLN A 170 11.93 12.45 -10.65
CA GLN A 170 12.51 12.60 -11.98
C GLN A 170 11.45 12.88 -13.06
N ILE A 171 10.28 12.23 -12.97
CA ILE A 171 9.15 12.49 -13.87
C ILE A 171 8.68 13.94 -13.73
N GLU A 172 8.53 14.42 -12.49
CA GLU A 172 8.13 15.80 -12.22
C GLU A 172 9.16 16.81 -12.73
N ASP A 173 10.44 16.59 -12.49
CA ASP A 173 11.51 17.47 -12.94
C ASP A 173 11.64 17.50 -14.46
N TRP A 174 11.50 16.35 -15.12
CA TRP A 174 11.43 16.24 -16.56
C TRP A 174 10.24 17.02 -17.13
N ALA A 175 9.07 16.81 -16.55
CA ALA A 175 7.84 17.48 -16.97
C ALA A 175 7.95 19.01 -16.83
N LYS A 176 8.50 19.51 -15.71
CA LYS A 176 8.77 20.94 -15.50
C LYS A 176 9.74 21.48 -16.54
N LYS A 177 10.84 20.77 -16.78
CA LYS A 177 11.90 21.21 -17.70
C LYS A 177 11.39 21.33 -19.14
N TYR A 178 10.51 20.45 -19.57
CA TYR A 178 10.05 20.38 -20.95
C TYR A 178 8.60 20.85 -21.11
N ASN A 179 8.00 21.49 -20.10
CA ASN A 179 6.62 22.01 -20.10
C ASN A 179 5.56 20.94 -20.44
N VAL A 180 5.77 19.71 -19.94
CA VAL A 180 4.80 18.64 -20.06
C VAL A 180 3.78 18.74 -18.94
N THR A 181 2.49 18.69 -19.27
CA THR A 181 1.42 18.64 -18.27
C THR A 181 1.19 17.19 -17.86
N LEU A 182 1.49 16.85 -16.61
CA LEU A 182 1.16 15.56 -16.05
C LEU A 182 -0.35 15.50 -15.73
N ASN A 183 -0.96 14.35 -15.98
CA ASN A 183 -2.33 14.08 -15.54
C ASN A 183 -2.30 13.54 -14.11
N ASP A 184 -3.27 13.96 -13.30
CA ASP A 184 -3.48 13.45 -11.94
C ASP A 184 -3.90 11.97 -11.95
#